data_df3c2f09d1099bafd9d407dec98e1ab7
#
_entry.id   df3c2f09d1099bafd9d407dec98e1ab7
#
_cell.length_a   1.000
_cell.length_b   1.000
_cell.length_c   1.000
_cell.angle_alpha   90.00
_cell.angle_beta   90.00
_cell.angle_gamma   90.00
#
_symmetry.space_group_name_H-M   'P 1'
#
loop_
_entity.id
_entity.type
_entity.pdbx_description
1 polymer ?
#
loop_
_entity_poly.entity_id
_entity_poly.type
_entity_poly.pdbx_seq_one_letter_code
_entity_poly.pdbx_strand_id
1 'polypeptide(L)'
;IAPSPEANERIEHVYHYFPKLKDRRRQLAGTMSGGEQAMLSIGRVLAGNPALLLLDEPSEGVQPNVVELMGEIVKQINQEMKLTVLMVEQHMGLMQQISQRAYVMNKGVITHSLNKEELNDSQAIQKYLSI
;
A
#
# COMPACT_ATOMS: atom_id res chain seq x y z
N ILE A 1 29.79 -0.56 3.41
CA ILE A 1 29.78 0.71 2.68
C ILE A 1 28.69 1.57 3.33
N ALA A 2 29.05 2.76 3.84
CA ALA A 2 28.07 3.69 4.39
C ALA A 2 27.19 4.25 3.25
N PRO A 3 25.87 4.46 3.49
CA PRO A 3 24.99 5.07 2.49
C PRO A 3 25.46 6.48 2.13
N SER A 4 25.19 6.92 0.88
CA SER A 4 25.44 8.32 0.48
C SER A 4 24.53 9.27 1.27
N PRO A 5 24.86 10.59 1.34
CA PRO A 5 23.99 11.58 1.98
C PRO A 5 22.56 11.55 1.43
N GLU A 6 22.37 11.43 0.12
CA GLU A 6 21.06 11.36 -0.52
C GLU A 6 20.31 10.04 -0.16
N ALA A 7 21.03 8.93 0.01
CA ALA A 7 20.43 7.68 0.44
C ALA A 7 19.97 7.78 1.90
N ASN A 8 20.73 8.44 2.77
CA ASN A 8 20.34 8.68 4.15
C ASN A 8 19.08 9.56 4.24
N GLU A 9 19.02 10.64 3.46
CA GLU A 9 17.84 11.51 3.41
C GLU A 9 16.57 10.72 3.00
N ARG A 10 16.68 9.87 1.98
CA ARG A 10 15.57 9.00 1.55
C ARG A 10 15.16 8.00 2.61
N ILE A 11 16.10 7.43 3.35
CA ILE A 11 15.81 6.52 4.45
C ILE A 11 15.10 7.26 5.59
N GLU A 12 15.55 8.47 5.96
CA GLU A 12 14.86 9.29 6.98
C GLU A 12 13.44 9.67 6.52
N HIS A 13 13.23 9.92 5.23
CA HIS A 13 11.90 10.15 4.68
C HIS A 13 11.00 8.91 4.79
N VAL A 14 11.54 7.71 4.56
CA VAL A 14 10.81 6.46 4.83
C VAL A 14 10.45 6.33 6.30
N TYR A 15 11.34 6.66 7.22
CA TYR A 15 11.07 6.62 8.66
C TYR A 15 10.02 7.64 9.11
N HIS A 16 9.81 8.72 8.36
CA HIS A 16 8.71 9.65 8.60
C HIS A 16 7.34 8.95 8.45
N TYR A 17 7.17 8.13 7.40
CA TYR A 17 5.95 7.36 7.18
C TYR A 17 5.85 6.11 8.07
N PHE A 18 6.98 5.49 8.38
CA PHE A 18 7.08 4.24 9.13
C PHE A 18 7.99 4.36 10.35
N PRO A 19 7.60 5.12 11.39
CA PRO A 19 8.49 5.37 12.55
C PRO A 19 8.89 4.07 13.27
N LYS A 20 8.03 3.05 13.31
CA LYS A 20 8.36 1.75 13.88
C LYS A 20 9.55 1.06 13.18
N LEU A 21 9.76 1.30 11.89
CA LEU A 21 10.93 0.77 11.19
C LEU A 21 12.23 1.43 11.68
N LYS A 22 12.19 2.70 12.05
CA LYS A 22 13.33 3.40 12.65
C LYS A 22 13.73 2.78 13.99
N ASP A 23 12.76 2.49 14.84
CA ASP A 23 12.99 1.88 16.15
C ASP A 23 13.59 0.47 16.00
N ARG A 24 13.20 -0.24 14.95
CA ARG A 24 13.60 -1.61 14.67
C ARG A 24 14.71 -1.76 13.60
N ARG A 25 15.43 -0.67 13.27
CA ARG A 25 16.41 -0.64 12.17
C ARG A 25 17.58 -1.65 12.30
N ARG A 26 17.78 -2.21 13.49
CA ARG A 26 18.81 -3.24 13.75
C ARG A 26 18.24 -4.65 13.85
N GLN A 27 16.90 -4.79 13.80
CA GLN A 27 16.23 -6.07 13.88
C GLN A 27 16.30 -6.78 12.53
N LEU A 28 16.49 -8.09 12.54
CA LEU A 28 16.41 -8.91 11.33
C LEU A 28 14.97 -8.92 10.80
N ALA A 29 14.79 -8.62 9.52
CA ALA A 29 13.46 -8.54 8.88
C ALA A 29 12.63 -9.83 9.06
N GLY A 30 13.25 -11.00 9.01
CA GLY A 30 12.57 -12.28 9.20
C GLY A 30 12.03 -12.52 10.62
N THR A 31 12.39 -11.66 11.61
CA THR A 31 11.86 -11.73 12.99
C THR A 31 10.78 -10.69 13.27
N MET A 32 10.45 -9.86 12.28
CA MET A 32 9.37 -8.88 12.35
C MET A 32 8.00 -9.55 12.16
N SER A 33 6.94 -8.93 12.69
CA SER A 33 5.57 -9.38 12.40
C SER A 33 5.23 -9.22 10.92
N GLY A 34 4.23 -9.95 10.41
CA GLY A 34 3.80 -9.85 9.01
C GLY A 34 3.48 -8.41 8.57
N GLY A 35 2.79 -7.65 9.44
CA GLY A 35 2.49 -6.24 9.17
C GLY A 35 3.74 -5.35 9.11
N GLU A 36 4.72 -5.59 9.98
CA GLU A 36 6.00 -4.85 9.94
C GLU A 36 6.82 -5.22 8.70
N GLN A 37 6.77 -6.48 8.26
CA GLN A 37 7.40 -6.92 7.01
C GLN A 37 6.74 -6.27 5.79
N ALA A 38 5.40 -6.17 5.77
CA ALA A 38 4.67 -5.46 4.71
C ALA A 38 5.06 -3.97 4.65
N MET A 39 5.11 -3.29 5.79
CA MET A 39 5.57 -1.89 5.87
C MET A 39 7.03 -1.74 5.45
N LEU A 40 7.91 -2.67 5.82
CA LEU A 40 9.31 -2.69 5.40
C LEU A 40 9.43 -2.85 3.88
N SER A 41 8.61 -3.71 3.28
CA SER A 41 8.59 -3.92 1.82
C SER A 41 8.23 -2.63 1.08
N ILE A 42 7.19 -1.91 1.52
CA ILE A 42 6.81 -0.61 0.96
C ILE A 42 7.94 0.41 1.17
N GLY A 43 8.49 0.50 2.39
CA GLY A 43 9.57 1.43 2.72
C GLY A 43 10.83 1.23 1.87
N ARG A 44 11.18 -0.01 1.56
CA ARG A 44 12.32 -0.32 0.67
C ARG A 44 12.13 0.21 -0.75
N VAL A 45 10.92 0.09 -1.29
CA VAL A 45 10.60 0.64 -2.62
C VAL A 45 10.63 2.16 -2.60
N LEU A 46 10.06 2.79 -1.57
CA LEU A 46 10.04 4.25 -1.41
C LEU A 46 11.44 4.86 -1.30
N ALA A 47 12.39 4.15 -0.66
CA ALA A 47 13.78 4.59 -0.59
C ALA A 47 14.44 4.73 -1.97
N GLY A 48 13.89 4.05 -3.00
CA GLY A 48 14.30 4.19 -4.39
C GLY A 48 13.76 5.43 -5.10
N ASN A 49 12.89 6.23 -4.44
CA ASN A 49 12.20 7.39 -5.02
C ASN A 49 11.45 7.05 -6.33
N PRO A 50 10.50 6.10 -6.31
CA PRO A 50 9.80 5.65 -7.50
C PRO A 50 8.78 6.69 -7.98
N ALA A 51 8.45 6.66 -9.27
CA ALA A 51 7.32 7.41 -9.84
C ALA A 51 5.99 6.62 -9.75
N LEU A 52 6.07 5.30 -9.61
CA LEU A 52 4.94 4.38 -9.54
C LEU A 52 5.22 3.32 -8.47
N LEU A 53 4.26 3.12 -7.57
CA LEU A 53 4.24 2.05 -6.57
C LEU A 53 3.26 0.97 -7.01
N LEU A 54 3.75 -0.27 -7.14
CA LEU A 54 2.92 -1.44 -7.43
C LEU A 54 2.77 -2.25 -6.14
N LEU A 55 1.53 -2.50 -5.73
CA LEU A 55 1.18 -3.31 -4.57
C LEU A 55 0.32 -4.49 -5.01
N ASP A 56 0.78 -5.69 -4.72
CA ASP A 56 0.08 -6.94 -5.03
C ASP A 56 -0.36 -7.60 -3.73
N GLU A 57 -1.67 -7.62 -3.48
CA GLU A 57 -2.33 -8.17 -2.28
C GLU A 57 -1.64 -7.77 -0.95
N PRO A 58 -1.38 -6.47 -0.70
CA PRO A 58 -0.59 -6.03 0.45
C PRO A 58 -1.24 -6.33 1.80
N SER A 59 -2.54 -6.63 1.84
CA SER A 59 -3.27 -6.98 3.07
C SER A 59 -3.22 -8.47 3.40
N GLU A 60 -2.69 -9.33 2.50
CA GLU A 60 -2.69 -10.78 2.71
C GLU A 60 -1.86 -11.16 3.95
N GLY A 61 -2.47 -11.93 4.87
CA GLY A 61 -1.81 -12.38 6.10
C GLY A 61 -1.51 -11.27 7.13
N VAL A 62 -2.06 -10.07 6.93
CA VAL A 62 -1.88 -8.92 7.81
C VAL A 62 -3.10 -8.74 8.72
N GLN A 63 -2.87 -8.36 9.99
CA GLN A 63 -3.95 -8.10 10.93
C GLN A 63 -4.78 -6.88 10.50
N PRO A 64 -6.13 -6.86 10.73
CA PRO A 64 -7.02 -5.80 10.25
C PRO A 64 -6.60 -4.39 10.67
N ASN A 65 -6.18 -4.19 11.91
CA ASN A 65 -5.72 -2.89 12.41
C ASN A 65 -4.45 -2.40 11.71
N VAL A 66 -3.59 -3.32 11.27
CA VAL A 66 -2.37 -3.00 10.51
C VAL A 66 -2.70 -2.70 9.06
N VAL A 67 -3.69 -3.38 8.47
CA VAL A 67 -4.21 -3.10 7.13
C VAL A 67 -4.78 -1.67 7.07
N GLU A 68 -5.57 -1.27 8.07
CA GLU A 68 -6.13 0.08 8.16
C GLU A 68 -5.01 1.14 8.24
N LEU A 69 -4.04 0.95 9.13
CA LEU A 69 -2.88 1.83 9.26
C LEU A 69 -2.07 1.92 7.95
N MET A 70 -1.86 0.79 7.27
CA MET A 70 -1.18 0.75 5.98
C MET A 70 -1.93 1.56 4.92
N GLY A 71 -3.26 1.48 4.92
CA GLY A 71 -4.12 2.28 4.04
C GLY A 71 -3.95 3.78 4.26
N GLU A 72 -3.92 4.23 5.52
CA GLU A 72 -3.66 5.62 5.88
C GLU A 72 -2.30 6.09 5.37
N ILE A 73 -1.26 5.30 5.62
CA ILE A 73 0.10 5.63 5.22
C ILE A 73 0.24 5.69 3.69
N VAL A 74 -0.30 4.72 2.95
CA VAL A 74 -0.24 4.71 1.48
C VAL A 74 -0.98 5.91 0.89
N LYS A 75 -2.13 6.29 1.47
CA LYS A 75 -2.86 7.49 1.08
C LYS A 75 -2.04 8.76 1.33
N GLN A 76 -1.40 8.87 2.49
CA GLN A 76 -0.52 9.99 2.82
C GLN A 76 0.65 10.10 1.84
N ILE A 77 1.34 9.00 1.56
CA ILE A 77 2.43 8.93 0.58
C ILE A 77 1.96 9.39 -0.81
N ASN A 78 0.81 8.88 -1.28
CA ASN A 78 0.25 9.30 -2.57
C ASN A 78 0.02 10.81 -2.64
N GLN A 79 -0.50 11.42 -1.56
CA GLN A 79 -0.81 12.85 -1.51
C GLN A 79 0.45 13.71 -1.42
N GLU A 80 1.40 13.36 -0.56
CA GLU A 80 2.59 14.16 -0.28
C GLU A 80 3.66 14.03 -1.35
N MET A 81 3.93 12.81 -1.81
CA MET A 81 4.95 12.52 -2.82
C MET A 81 4.42 12.64 -4.25
N LYS A 82 3.10 12.82 -4.46
CA LYS A 82 2.44 12.75 -5.78
C LYS A 82 2.72 11.43 -6.50
N LEU A 83 2.95 10.38 -5.73
CA LEU A 83 3.28 9.04 -6.22
C LEU A 83 2.02 8.35 -6.75
N THR A 84 2.09 7.85 -7.98
CA THR A 84 1.04 6.98 -8.51
C THR A 84 1.08 5.63 -7.82
N VAL A 85 -0.08 5.13 -7.36
CA VAL A 85 -0.20 3.81 -6.75
C VAL A 85 -1.12 2.94 -7.61
N LEU A 86 -0.65 1.78 -8.02
CA LEU A 86 -1.46 0.73 -8.62
C LEU A 86 -1.47 -0.46 -7.67
N MET A 87 -2.66 -0.86 -7.24
CA MET A 87 -2.84 -1.91 -6.25
C MET A 87 -3.77 -3.01 -6.79
N VAL A 88 -3.38 -4.26 -6.63
CA VAL A 88 -4.25 -5.43 -6.78
C VAL A 88 -4.64 -5.87 -5.37
N GLU A 89 -5.94 -5.98 -5.10
CA GLU A 89 -6.42 -6.25 -3.75
C GLU A 89 -7.83 -6.85 -3.76
N GLN A 90 -8.11 -7.73 -2.80
CA GLN A 90 -9.43 -8.32 -2.56
C GLN A 90 -10.09 -7.71 -1.31
N HIS A 91 -9.32 -7.07 -0.43
CA HIS A 91 -9.82 -6.45 0.77
C HIS A 91 -10.52 -5.11 0.45
N MET A 92 -11.86 -5.15 0.39
CA MET A 92 -12.67 -4.01 -0.05
C MET A 92 -12.47 -2.75 0.79
N GLY A 93 -12.31 -2.88 2.12
CA GLY A 93 -12.07 -1.74 3.00
C GLY A 93 -10.80 -0.98 2.61
N LEU A 94 -9.71 -1.69 2.31
CA LEU A 94 -8.46 -1.09 1.85
C LEU A 94 -8.62 -0.41 0.48
N MET A 95 -9.31 -1.09 -0.45
CA MET A 95 -9.63 -0.53 -1.77
C MET A 95 -10.41 0.79 -1.65
N GLN A 96 -11.47 0.80 -0.85
CA GLN A 96 -12.31 1.99 -0.63
C GLN A 96 -11.52 3.14 0.03
N GLN A 97 -10.61 2.81 0.95
CA GLN A 97 -9.81 3.79 1.68
C GLN A 97 -8.82 4.53 0.76
N ILE A 98 -8.11 3.80 -0.11
CA ILE A 98 -6.99 4.33 -0.89
C ILE A 98 -7.41 4.75 -2.30
N SER A 99 -8.22 3.92 -2.98
CA SER A 99 -8.41 4.03 -4.43
C SER A 99 -9.33 5.18 -4.82
N GLN A 100 -8.99 5.88 -5.89
CA GLN A 100 -9.82 6.89 -6.53
C GLN A 100 -10.68 6.30 -7.65
N ARG A 101 -10.24 5.19 -8.22
CA ARG A 101 -10.92 4.38 -9.23
C ARG A 101 -10.45 2.94 -9.12
N ALA A 102 -11.26 2.00 -9.60
CA ALA A 102 -10.87 0.59 -9.68
C ALA A 102 -11.33 -0.05 -10.98
N TYR A 103 -10.70 -1.16 -11.28
CA TYR A 103 -11.07 -2.04 -12.40
C TYR A 103 -11.38 -3.42 -11.83
N VAL A 104 -12.52 -3.98 -12.23
CA VAL A 104 -12.86 -5.37 -11.91
C VAL A 104 -12.28 -6.26 -13.00
N MET A 105 -11.43 -7.20 -12.59
CA MET A 105 -10.82 -8.16 -13.50
C MET A 105 -11.38 -9.56 -13.24
N ASN A 106 -11.79 -10.23 -14.31
CA ASN A 106 -12.23 -11.62 -14.28
C ASN A 106 -11.56 -12.41 -15.40
N LYS A 107 -10.93 -13.54 -15.07
CA LYS A 107 -10.23 -14.43 -16.02
C LYS A 107 -9.29 -13.69 -16.99
N GLY A 108 -8.54 -12.71 -16.46
CA GLY A 108 -7.56 -11.92 -17.24
C GLY A 108 -8.16 -10.79 -18.07
N VAL A 109 -9.46 -10.52 -17.97
CA VAL A 109 -10.15 -9.46 -18.71
C VAL A 109 -10.73 -8.42 -17.74
N ILE A 110 -10.53 -7.13 -18.04
CA ILE A 110 -11.20 -6.05 -17.33
C ILE A 110 -12.67 -6.03 -17.77
N THR A 111 -13.57 -6.28 -16.83
CA THR A 111 -15.01 -6.35 -17.09
C THR A 111 -15.74 -5.06 -16.76
N HIS A 112 -15.27 -4.32 -15.75
CA HIS A 112 -15.89 -3.08 -15.29
C HIS A 112 -14.84 -2.08 -14.82
N SER A 113 -15.18 -0.79 -14.92
CA SER A 113 -14.44 0.33 -14.34
C SER A 113 -15.34 1.02 -13.32
N LEU A 114 -14.84 1.26 -12.13
CA LEU A 114 -15.56 1.88 -11.02
C LEU A 114 -14.91 3.21 -10.67
N ASN A 115 -15.71 4.26 -10.57
CA ASN A 115 -15.28 5.54 -10.03
C ASN A 115 -15.34 5.54 -8.49
N LYS A 116 -14.97 6.64 -7.85
CA LYS A 116 -14.93 6.76 -6.38
C LYS A 116 -16.30 6.60 -5.72
N GLU A 117 -17.36 7.08 -6.35
CA GLU A 117 -18.72 6.99 -5.84
C GLU A 117 -19.21 5.54 -5.85
N GLU A 118 -18.99 4.83 -6.97
CA GLU A 118 -19.30 3.41 -7.12
C GLU A 118 -18.48 2.53 -6.19
N LEU A 119 -17.21 2.87 -5.93
CA LEU A 119 -16.38 2.19 -4.95
C LEU A 119 -16.90 2.31 -3.52
N ASN A 120 -17.59 3.38 -3.17
CA ASN A 120 -18.17 3.59 -1.86
C ASN A 120 -19.58 2.99 -1.72
N ASP A 121 -20.20 2.57 -2.83
CA ASP A 121 -21.49 1.90 -2.83
C ASP A 121 -21.31 0.38 -2.69
N SER A 122 -21.56 -0.13 -1.48
CA SER A 122 -21.45 -1.56 -1.17
C SER A 122 -22.37 -2.45 -2.04
N GLN A 123 -23.52 -1.93 -2.49
CA GLN A 123 -24.44 -2.68 -3.37
C GLN A 123 -23.88 -2.77 -4.80
N ALA A 124 -23.31 -1.67 -5.31
CA ALA A 124 -22.66 -1.66 -6.62
C ALA A 124 -21.51 -2.68 -6.65
N ILE A 125 -20.67 -2.70 -5.61
CA ILE A 125 -19.53 -3.62 -5.53
C ILE A 125 -19.99 -5.07 -5.45
N GLN A 126 -20.97 -5.41 -4.60
CA GLN A 126 -21.48 -6.77 -4.49
C GLN A 126 -21.99 -7.31 -5.82
N LYS A 127 -22.63 -6.46 -6.62
CA LYS A 127 -23.10 -6.81 -7.96
C LYS A 127 -21.96 -7.26 -8.90
N TYR A 128 -20.76 -6.69 -8.75
CA TYR A 128 -19.62 -7.00 -9.60
C TYR A 128 -18.73 -8.12 -9.07
N LEU A 129 -18.77 -8.38 -7.76
CA LEU A 129 -18.01 -9.47 -7.12
C LEU A 129 -18.80 -10.79 -7.01
N SER A 130 -20.11 -10.75 -7.24
CA SER A 130 -21.00 -11.93 -7.16
C SER A 130 -21.06 -12.76 -8.45
N ILE A 131 -20.01 -12.73 -9.26
CA ILE A 131 -19.91 -13.47 -10.53
C ILE A 131 -19.06 -14.73 -10.33
#